data_7ac60ea08a7519377e04b8f41f0f08f0
#
_entry.id   7ac60ea08a7519377e04b8f41f0f08f0
#
_cell.length_a   1.000
_cell.length_b   1.000
_cell.length_c   1.000
_cell.angle_alpha   90.00
_cell.angle_beta   90.00
_cell.angle_gamma   90.00
#
_symmetry.space_group_name_H-M   'P 1'
#
loop_
_entity.id
_entity.type
_entity.pdbx_description
1 polymer ?
#
loop_
_entity_poly.entity_id
_entity_poly.type
_entity_poly.pdbx_seq_one_letter_code
_entity_poly.pdbx_strand_id
1 'polypeptide(L)'
;MSVARNTKLLPRAKAMRRNMTREECHLWFDYLQGYKPRFKRQRIVGNYILDFYCEQARLAVEADGSQHYEAKGLSYDEERDLYLLNHGIMVLRFSNRDIWEKFEGVKIQIDIEVKKRWHSPTTASRSPAPKGADKNAFGV
;
A
#
# COMPACT_ATOMS: atom_id res chain seq x y z
N MET A 1 0.52 -13.42 9.13
CA MET A 1 1.72 -14.11 8.65
C MET A 1 2.39 -13.31 7.55
N SER A 2 3.69 -13.17 7.66
CA SER A 2 4.45 -12.37 6.70
C SER A 2 4.77 -13.17 5.45
N VAL A 3 4.84 -12.49 4.33
CA VAL A 3 5.31 -13.08 3.10
C VAL A 3 6.83 -13.12 3.15
N ALA A 4 7.41 -14.23 2.71
CA ALA A 4 8.86 -14.35 2.65
C ALA A 4 9.45 -13.21 1.82
N ARG A 5 10.69 -12.87 2.10
CA ARG A 5 11.35 -11.78 1.37
C ARG A 5 12.76 -12.18 1.01
N ASN A 6 13.19 -11.69 -0.14
CA ASN A 6 14.53 -11.92 -0.63
C ASN A 6 15.46 -10.89 0.01
N THR A 7 16.21 -11.33 1.02
CA THR A 7 17.08 -10.42 1.76
C THR A 7 18.24 -9.89 0.93
N LYS A 8 18.52 -10.49 -0.22
CA LYS A 8 19.55 -9.95 -1.11
C LYS A 8 19.18 -8.57 -1.64
N LEU A 9 17.89 -8.22 -1.54
CA LEU A 9 17.43 -6.90 -1.98
C LEU A 9 17.60 -5.82 -0.91
N LEU A 10 18.06 -6.18 0.31
CA LEU A 10 18.18 -5.19 1.38
C LEU A 10 19.04 -3.98 1.02
N PRO A 11 20.23 -4.16 0.41
CA PRO A 11 21.01 -2.97 0.06
C PRO A 11 20.28 -2.06 -0.91
N ARG A 12 19.58 -2.65 -1.88
CA ARG A 12 18.83 -1.87 -2.85
C ARG A 12 17.67 -1.13 -2.21
N ALA A 13 16.94 -1.80 -1.31
CA ALA A 13 15.85 -1.16 -0.61
C ALA A 13 16.34 0.01 0.22
N LYS A 14 17.49 -0.14 0.89
CA LYS A 14 18.08 0.93 1.66
C LYS A 14 18.46 2.11 0.78
N ALA A 15 19.05 1.82 -0.38
CA ALA A 15 19.42 2.88 -1.31
C ALA A 15 18.20 3.62 -1.82
N MET A 16 17.14 2.91 -2.14
CA MET A 16 15.90 3.52 -2.61
C MET A 16 15.28 4.39 -1.52
N ARG A 17 15.36 3.94 -0.26
CA ARG A 17 14.80 4.71 0.85
C ARG A 17 15.53 6.04 1.02
N ARG A 18 16.84 6.05 0.78
CA ARG A 18 17.63 7.27 0.88
C ARG A 18 17.44 8.18 -0.32
N ASN A 19 16.92 7.66 -1.41
CA ASN A 19 16.80 8.40 -2.67
C ASN A 19 15.36 8.41 -3.18
N MET A 20 14.41 8.65 -2.29
CA MET A 20 13.02 8.71 -2.68
C MET A 20 12.78 9.85 -3.65
N THR A 21 11.84 9.63 -4.58
CA THR A 21 11.43 10.68 -5.50
C THR A 21 10.67 11.76 -4.74
N ARG A 22 10.45 12.90 -5.40
CA ARG A 22 9.67 13.97 -4.80
C ARG A 22 8.26 13.53 -4.48
N GLU A 23 7.69 12.72 -5.36
CA GLU A 23 6.34 12.21 -5.17
C GLU A 23 6.27 11.24 -4.00
N GLU A 24 7.27 10.40 -3.88
CA GLU A 24 7.34 9.48 -2.74
C GLU A 24 7.51 10.26 -1.45
N CYS A 25 8.32 11.31 -1.47
CA CYS A 25 8.49 12.15 -0.28
C CYS A 25 7.18 12.80 0.12
N HIS A 26 6.41 13.28 -0.86
CA HIS A 26 5.13 13.92 -0.60
C HIS A 26 4.17 12.93 0.05
N LEU A 27 4.05 11.73 -0.51
CA LEU A 27 3.20 10.70 0.06
C LEU A 27 3.62 10.31 1.48
N TRP A 28 4.92 10.17 1.68
CA TRP A 28 5.41 9.68 2.96
C TRP A 28 5.32 10.74 4.05
N PHE A 29 5.96 11.89 3.82
CA PHE A 29 6.07 12.89 4.88
C PHE A 29 4.76 13.61 5.14
N ASP A 30 3.92 13.75 4.12
CA ASP A 30 2.69 14.51 4.27
C ASP A 30 1.48 13.64 4.59
N TYR A 31 1.64 12.31 4.58
CA TYR A 31 0.51 11.46 4.89
C TYR A 31 0.87 10.13 5.53
N LEU A 32 1.61 9.27 4.81
CA LEU A 32 1.75 7.88 5.22
C LEU A 32 2.58 7.69 6.49
N GLN A 33 3.53 8.58 6.74
CA GLN A 33 4.40 8.44 7.90
C GLN A 33 3.60 8.38 9.21
N GLY A 34 2.54 9.16 9.29
CA GLY A 34 1.72 9.20 10.50
C GLY A 34 0.47 8.34 10.45
N TYR A 35 0.30 7.59 9.40
CA TYR A 35 -0.92 6.81 9.24
C TYR A 35 -0.94 5.59 10.14
N LYS A 36 -2.12 5.24 10.62
CA LYS A 36 -2.34 4.01 11.40
C LYS A 36 -3.41 3.18 10.72
N PRO A 37 -3.17 1.92 10.46
CA PRO A 37 -2.00 1.11 10.82
C PRO A 37 -0.78 1.53 10.01
N ARG A 38 0.36 1.06 10.45
CA ARG A 38 1.64 1.59 10.00
C ARG A 38 2.01 1.20 8.58
N PHE A 39 2.47 2.16 7.80
CA PHE A 39 3.11 1.89 6.51
C PHE A 39 4.62 1.93 6.67
N LYS A 40 5.31 1.12 5.88
CA LYS A 40 6.77 1.10 5.84
C LYS A 40 7.23 1.38 4.42
N ARG A 41 8.37 2.07 4.33
CA ARG A 41 8.92 2.46 3.04
C ARG A 41 9.78 1.36 2.44
N GLN A 42 9.74 1.25 1.13
CA GLN A 42 10.65 0.40 0.38
C GLN A 42 10.74 -0.98 1.01
N ARG A 43 9.60 -1.62 1.12
CA ARG A 43 9.48 -2.90 1.81
C ARG A 43 9.64 -4.04 0.83
N ILE A 44 10.47 -5.01 1.18
CA ILE A 44 10.68 -6.19 0.35
C ILE A 44 9.57 -7.21 0.62
N VAL A 45 8.92 -7.63 -0.45
CA VAL A 45 7.92 -8.70 -0.40
C VAL A 45 8.29 -9.68 -1.50
N GLY A 46 8.67 -10.89 -1.14
CA GLY A 46 9.19 -11.84 -2.10
C GLY A 46 10.44 -11.27 -2.77
N ASN A 47 10.40 -11.19 -4.08
CA ASN A 47 11.51 -10.66 -4.87
C ASN A 47 11.27 -9.23 -5.33
N TYR A 48 10.33 -8.53 -4.70
CA TYR A 48 9.94 -7.21 -5.14
C TYR A 48 10.08 -6.20 -4.02
N ILE A 49 10.36 -4.95 -4.38
CA ILE A 49 10.42 -3.85 -3.42
C ILE A 49 9.21 -2.97 -3.67
N LEU A 50 8.37 -2.83 -2.65
CA LEU A 50 7.17 -2.00 -2.74
C LEU A 50 7.47 -0.63 -2.16
N ASP A 51 6.97 0.42 -2.82
CA ASP A 51 7.24 1.78 -2.35
C ASP A 51 6.80 1.97 -0.91
N PHE A 52 5.55 1.66 -0.61
CA PHE A 52 5.01 1.75 0.74
C PHE A 52 4.12 0.53 0.97
N TYR A 53 4.27 -0.08 2.12
CA TYR A 53 3.51 -1.29 2.40
C TYR A 53 2.97 -1.28 3.82
N CYS A 54 1.68 -1.61 3.94
CA CYS A 54 1.02 -1.80 5.21
C CYS A 54 0.68 -3.28 5.36
N GLU A 55 1.38 -3.94 6.24
CA GLU A 55 1.19 -5.38 6.38
C GLU A 55 -0.17 -5.74 6.97
N GLN A 56 -0.65 -4.94 7.91
CA GLN A 56 -1.94 -5.22 8.53
C GLN A 56 -3.08 -5.20 7.53
N ALA A 57 -3.03 -4.27 6.59
CA ALA A 57 -4.06 -4.16 5.57
C ALA A 57 -3.73 -4.93 4.31
N ARG A 58 -2.51 -5.45 4.21
CA ARG A 58 -2.02 -6.09 3.01
C ARG A 58 -2.22 -5.20 1.80
N LEU A 59 -1.76 -3.97 1.96
CA LEU A 59 -1.96 -2.94 0.97
C LEU A 59 -0.65 -2.24 0.66
N ALA A 60 -0.32 -2.17 -0.61
CA ALA A 60 0.83 -1.41 -1.07
C ALA A 60 0.33 -0.15 -1.77
N VAL A 61 1.06 0.94 -1.57
CA VAL A 61 0.79 2.20 -2.25
C VAL A 61 2.04 2.55 -3.04
N GLU A 62 1.87 2.90 -4.31
CA GLU A 62 3.01 3.18 -5.17
C GLU A 62 2.81 4.46 -5.95
N ALA A 63 3.88 5.22 -6.06
CA ALA A 63 3.91 6.40 -6.91
C ALA A 63 4.43 5.96 -8.27
N ASP A 64 3.56 6.04 -9.26
CA ASP A 64 3.91 5.58 -10.61
C ASP A 64 4.27 6.76 -11.48
N GLY A 65 5.54 7.08 -11.47
CA GLY A 65 6.03 8.16 -12.32
C GLY A 65 6.47 7.67 -13.67
N SER A 66 6.46 6.37 -13.85
CA SER A 66 6.94 5.80 -15.07
C SER A 66 5.93 5.96 -16.18
N GLN A 67 6.43 6.26 -17.33
CA GLN A 67 5.63 6.32 -18.53
C GLN A 67 6.04 5.24 -19.48
N HIS A 68 6.71 4.24 -18.97
CA HIS A 68 7.28 3.20 -19.81
C HIS A 68 6.31 2.06 -19.94
N TYR A 69 5.75 1.96 -21.11
CA TYR A 69 4.80 0.90 -21.40
C TYR A 69 5.35 -0.02 -22.47
N GLU A 70 6.63 -0.30 -22.38
CA GLU A 70 7.25 -1.28 -23.24
C GLU A 70 6.72 -2.65 -22.88
N ALA A 71 6.61 -3.49 -23.90
CA ALA A 71 6.07 -4.83 -23.67
C ALA A 71 6.80 -5.56 -22.55
N LYS A 72 8.10 -5.40 -22.49
CA LYS A 72 8.91 -6.04 -21.48
C LYS A 72 8.55 -5.54 -20.09
N GLY A 73 8.37 -4.23 -19.94
CA GLY A 73 8.00 -3.65 -18.66
C GLY A 73 6.62 -4.07 -18.21
N LEU A 74 5.69 -4.12 -19.16
CA LEU A 74 4.33 -4.55 -18.83
C LEU A 74 4.31 -5.99 -18.36
N SER A 75 5.07 -6.85 -19.03
CA SER A 75 5.12 -8.25 -18.67
C SER A 75 5.65 -8.43 -17.25
N TYR A 76 6.69 -7.70 -16.90
CA TYR A 76 7.25 -7.75 -15.57
C TYR A 76 6.23 -7.25 -14.53
N ASP A 77 5.54 -6.17 -14.84
CA ASP A 77 4.56 -5.61 -13.93
C ASP A 77 3.39 -6.57 -13.73
N GLU A 78 2.96 -7.25 -14.78
CA GLU A 78 1.88 -8.21 -14.67
C GLU A 78 2.27 -9.37 -13.76
N GLU A 79 3.47 -9.87 -13.93
CA GLU A 79 3.99 -10.98 -13.15
C GLU A 79 4.07 -10.58 -11.68
N ARG A 80 4.57 -9.39 -11.42
CA ARG A 80 4.68 -8.86 -10.09
C ARG A 80 3.31 -8.70 -9.43
N ASP A 81 2.37 -8.10 -10.16
CA ASP A 81 1.04 -7.88 -9.64
C ASP A 81 0.34 -9.18 -9.33
N LEU A 82 0.53 -10.18 -10.19
CA LEU A 82 -0.08 -11.49 -9.96
C LEU A 82 0.51 -12.16 -8.72
N TYR A 83 1.82 -12.05 -8.55
CA TYR A 83 2.47 -12.59 -7.37
C TYR A 83 1.89 -11.96 -6.10
N LEU A 84 1.77 -10.64 -6.11
CA LEU A 84 1.25 -9.93 -4.95
C LEU A 84 -0.20 -10.30 -4.69
N LEU A 85 -1.00 -10.37 -5.74
CA LEU A 85 -2.39 -10.74 -5.60
C LEU A 85 -2.54 -12.13 -5.01
N ASN A 86 -1.71 -13.06 -5.45
CA ASN A 86 -1.74 -14.42 -4.93
C ASN A 86 -1.39 -14.50 -3.46
N HIS A 87 -0.74 -13.47 -2.94
CA HIS A 87 -0.43 -13.39 -1.52
C HIS A 87 -1.39 -12.48 -0.77
N GLY A 88 -2.50 -12.12 -1.41
CA GLY A 88 -3.52 -11.30 -0.77
C GLY A 88 -3.16 -9.84 -0.63
N ILE A 89 -2.21 -9.37 -1.43
CA ILE A 89 -1.74 -7.98 -1.35
C ILE A 89 -2.33 -7.18 -2.50
N MET A 90 -2.98 -6.09 -2.15
CA MET A 90 -3.50 -5.17 -3.14
C MET A 90 -2.53 -4.03 -3.36
N VAL A 91 -2.42 -3.58 -4.60
CA VAL A 91 -1.55 -2.45 -4.94
C VAL A 91 -2.41 -1.30 -5.44
N LEU A 92 -2.25 -0.15 -4.79
CA LEU A 92 -2.83 1.09 -5.28
C LEU A 92 -1.72 1.91 -5.92
N ARG A 93 -1.88 2.21 -7.19
CA ARG A 93 -0.91 3.01 -7.92
C ARG A 93 -1.49 4.37 -8.24
N PHE A 94 -0.74 5.39 -7.93
CA PHE A 94 -1.15 6.76 -8.22
C PHE A 94 -0.10 7.38 -9.13
N SER A 95 -0.57 8.07 -10.17
CA SER A 95 0.35 8.77 -11.05
C SER A 95 0.99 9.93 -10.30
N ASN A 96 2.19 10.33 -10.74
CA ASN A 96 2.83 11.49 -10.16
C ASN A 96 1.93 12.71 -10.25
N ARG A 97 1.22 12.83 -11.36
CA ARG A 97 0.32 13.95 -11.55
C ARG A 97 -0.77 13.98 -10.50
N ASP A 98 -1.40 12.84 -10.24
CA ASP A 98 -2.47 12.80 -9.25
C ASP A 98 -1.95 13.09 -7.85
N ILE A 99 -0.73 12.66 -7.55
CA ILE A 99 -0.14 12.93 -6.25
C ILE A 99 0.01 14.43 -6.03
N TRP A 100 0.38 15.17 -7.09
CA TRP A 100 0.52 16.62 -6.97
C TRP A 100 -0.79 17.37 -7.11
N GLU A 101 -1.66 16.92 -7.99
CA GLU A 101 -2.85 17.70 -8.33
C GLU A 101 -4.11 17.25 -7.60
N LYS A 102 -4.13 16.01 -7.11
CA LYS A 102 -5.32 15.47 -6.47
C LYS A 102 -4.96 14.74 -5.17
N PHE A 103 -4.08 15.34 -4.40
CA PHE A 103 -3.56 14.67 -3.21
C PHE A 103 -4.65 14.32 -2.21
N GLU A 104 -5.65 15.19 -2.03
CA GLU A 104 -6.74 14.88 -1.11
C GLU A 104 -7.48 13.63 -1.55
N GLY A 105 -7.71 13.49 -2.84
CA GLY A 105 -8.35 12.29 -3.36
C GLY A 105 -7.50 11.05 -3.17
N VAL A 106 -6.18 11.20 -3.35
CA VAL A 106 -5.25 10.09 -3.12
C VAL A 106 -5.34 9.63 -1.67
N LYS A 107 -5.33 10.56 -0.72
CA LYS A 107 -5.42 10.22 0.69
C LYS A 107 -6.74 9.53 1.02
N ILE A 108 -7.82 10.04 0.48
CA ILE A 108 -9.13 9.45 0.73
C ILE A 108 -9.19 8.03 0.20
N GLN A 109 -8.65 7.80 -0.98
CA GLN A 109 -8.69 6.48 -1.59
C GLN A 109 -7.86 5.48 -0.78
N ILE A 110 -6.70 5.91 -0.29
CA ILE A 110 -5.89 5.06 0.56
C ILE A 110 -6.65 4.70 1.84
N ASP A 111 -7.26 5.70 2.46
CA ASP A 111 -7.97 5.49 3.71
C ASP A 111 -9.14 4.54 3.54
N ILE A 112 -9.90 4.72 2.48
CA ILE A 112 -11.02 3.84 2.18
C ILE A 112 -10.54 2.40 2.03
N GLU A 113 -9.47 2.21 1.29
CA GLU A 113 -8.98 0.86 1.02
C GLU A 113 -8.42 0.21 2.27
N VAL A 114 -7.71 0.97 3.10
CA VAL A 114 -7.23 0.43 4.36
C VAL A 114 -8.40 -0.04 5.22
N LYS A 115 -9.44 0.76 5.31
CA LYS A 115 -10.58 0.43 6.16
C LYS A 115 -11.37 -0.76 5.65
N LYS A 116 -11.36 -0.98 4.36
CA LYS A 116 -11.99 -2.16 3.80
C LYS A 116 -11.21 -3.43 4.12
N ARG A 117 -9.91 -3.32 4.23
CA ARG A 117 -9.04 -4.49 4.32
C ARG A 117 -8.58 -4.79 5.73
N TRP A 118 -8.63 -3.84 6.63
CA TRP A 118 -8.14 -4.03 7.99
C TRP A 118 -9.08 -3.39 8.99
N HIS A 119 -9.42 -4.16 9.99
CA HIS A 119 -10.22 -3.68 11.11
C HIS A 119 -9.38 -3.78 12.35
N SER A 120 -9.42 -2.72 13.17
CA SER A 120 -8.72 -2.73 14.43
C SER A 120 -9.10 -3.97 15.22
N PRO A 121 -8.15 -4.61 15.89
CA PRO A 121 -8.47 -5.76 16.72
C PRO A 121 -9.58 -5.48 17.71
N THR A 122 -9.61 -4.30 18.29
CA THR A 122 -10.65 -3.91 19.21
C THR A 122 -12.01 -3.95 18.54
N THR A 123 -12.09 -3.40 17.33
CA THR A 123 -13.33 -3.42 16.58
C THR A 123 -13.73 -4.83 16.21
N ALA A 124 -12.77 -5.59 15.76
CA ALA A 124 -13.04 -6.96 15.32
C ALA A 124 -13.56 -7.82 16.47
N SER A 125 -13.01 -7.65 17.63
CA SER A 125 -13.42 -8.48 18.77
C SER A 125 -14.83 -8.19 19.20
N ARG A 126 -15.36 -7.08 18.81
CA ARG A 126 -16.69 -6.69 19.20
C ARG A 126 -17.76 -7.28 18.36
N SER A 127 -17.55 -7.56 17.31
CA SER A 127 -18.58 -7.87 16.39
C SER A 127 -19.63 -8.80 16.76
N PRO A 128 -20.17 -8.60 16.59
CA PRO A 128 -20.91 -8.92 16.34
C PRO A 128 -21.80 -8.69 16.29
N ALA A 129 -21.94 -8.35 16.22
CA ALA A 129 -22.63 -8.02 16.24
C ALA A 129 -23.33 -7.87 15.95
N PRO A 130 -23.68 -7.70 15.97
CA PRO A 130 -24.34 -7.23 15.77
C PRO A 130 -24.90 -6.78 15.72
N LYS A 131 -25.19 -6.72 15.78
CA LYS A 131 -25.77 -5.95 15.93
C LYS A 131 -25.88 -5.27 15.42
N GLY A 132 -25.96 -5.25 15.44
CA GLY A 132 -26.14 -4.47 15.06
C GLY A 132 -25.95 -4.02 14.58
N ALA A 133 -26.03 -3.99 14.85
CA ALA A 133 -25.82 -3.30 14.47
C ALA A 133 -25.56 -2.90 13.91
N ASP A 134 -25.70 -2.97 14.13
CA ASP A 134 -25.64 -2.36 13.70
C ASP A 134 -25.61 -2.02 12.99
N LYS A 135 -25.61 -2.06 13.08
CA LYS A 135 -25.72 -1.51 12.64
C LYS A 135 -25.58 -0.91 12.00
N ASN A 136 -25.67 -1.06 12.29
CA ASN A 136 -25.61 -0.36 11.88
C ASN A 136 -25.26 0.09 11.47
N ALA A 137 -25.09 -0.19 11.72
CA ALA A 137 -24.84 0.38 11.55
C ALA A 137 -24.37 0.71 11.14
N PHE A 138 -24.27 0.52 11.34
CA PHE A 138 -23.94 1.03 10.98
C PHE A 138 -23.41 1.36 10.41
N GLY A 139 -23.29 0.98 10.71
CA GLY A 139 -22.81 1.36 10.30
C GLY A 139 -22.30 1.45 9.85
N VAL A 140 -22.37 1.27 9.93
CA VAL A 140 -22.09 1.60 9.60
C VAL A 140 -21.93 1.91 9.41
#